data_de151ac895d65636590a65d385dad79b
#
_entry.id   de151ac895d65636590a65d385dad79b
#
_cell.length_a   1.000
_cell.length_b   1.000
_cell.length_c   1.000
_cell.angle_alpha   90.00
_cell.angle_beta   90.00
_cell.angle_gamma   90.00
#
_symmetry.space_group_name_H-M   'P 1'
#
loop_
_entity.id
_entity.type
_entity.pdbx_description
1 polymer ?
#
loop_
_entity_poly.entity_id
_entity_poly.type
_entity_poly.pdbx_seq_one_letter_code
_entity_poly.pdbx_strand_id
1 'polypeptide(L)'
;MRLIEGQLIHRRYRLDSRLAQGGMGEVWKGFDIQLGRPVAIKALRTDTTNQESKLRRLRAEARNSANLAHPNIAALFEYYEHDGIGFLIMEYVPSKSLADLFHELNGPMDPTELLPILVQVARGLFVAHSHGVIHRDVKPANIMVSENGEVKITDFGVSYSTNQEQITQDGMVVGTAQYISPEQAQGKHATPQSDIYSLGVVAYEGLCGHRPFTGATPVDIAAAHVNNPVPPLPASVDFQLSQFVMSMLSKDPLDRPNDALTVARIFTRIQRRLLDQQTSAADATMITSSARMPRRVVSAPHHDPAGMLPRTADEDHAQSLFHSTLRPGTRLQAKEQQ
;
A
#
# COMPACT_ATOMS: atom_id res chain seq x y z
N MET A 1 -4.70 -24.51 -23.13
CA MET A 1 -5.74 -23.52 -23.48
C MET A 1 -5.16 -22.12 -23.42
N ARG A 2 -5.47 -21.22 -24.36
CA ARG A 2 -5.09 -19.79 -24.32
C ARG A 2 -6.30 -19.01 -23.82
N LEU A 3 -6.13 -18.19 -22.77
CA LEU A 3 -7.19 -17.32 -22.27
C LEU A 3 -7.27 -16.08 -23.15
N ILE A 4 -8.49 -15.63 -23.45
CA ILE A 4 -8.77 -14.45 -24.27
C ILE A 4 -9.84 -13.58 -23.61
N GLU A 5 -9.82 -12.30 -23.90
CA GLU A 5 -10.84 -11.35 -23.49
C GLU A 5 -12.23 -11.76 -23.98
N GLY A 6 -13.25 -11.54 -23.18
CA GLY A 6 -14.64 -11.95 -23.45
C GLY A 6 -14.94 -13.43 -23.14
N GLN A 7 -13.92 -14.25 -22.88
CA GLN A 7 -14.11 -15.68 -22.58
C GLN A 7 -14.82 -15.87 -21.23
N LEU A 8 -15.76 -16.82 -21.18
CA LEU A 8 -16.43 -17.23 -19.94
C LEU A 8 -15.69 -18.43 -19.33
N ILE A 9 -15.27 -18.27 -18.07
CA ILE A 9 -14.76 -19.34 -17.22
C ILE A 9 -15.90 -19.85 -16.36
N HIS A 10 -16.05 -21.17 -16.25
CA HIS A 10 -17.12 -21.83 -15.46
C HIS A 10 -18.51 -21.33 -15.80
N ARG A 11 -18.78 -20.87 -17.04
CA ARG A 11 -20.04 -20.27 -17.49
C ARG A 11 -20.57 -19.12 -16.62
N ARG A 12 -19.68 -18.51 -15.83
CA ARG A 12 -20.03 -17.49 -14.83
C ARG A 12 -19.07 -16.31 -14.83
N TYR A 13 -17.79 -16.52 -15.02
CA TYR A 13 -16.79 -15.47 -14.87
C TYR A 13 -16.28 -15.05 -16.24
N ARG A 14 -16.64 -13.83 -16.67
CA ARG A 14 -16.14 -13.26 -17.93
C ARG A 14 -14.76 -12.65 -17.69
N LEU A 15 -13.81 -12.93 -18.56
CA LEU A 15 -12.51 -12.28 -18.61
C LEU A 15 -12.65 -10.92 -19.31
N ASP A 16 -12.38 -9.81 -18.62
CA ASP A 16 -12.54 -8.46 -19.20
C ASP A 16 -11.20 -7.91 -19.72
N SER A 17 -10.15 -7.89 -18.88
CA SER A 17 -8.82 -7.44 -19.29
C SER A 17 -7.73 -8.16 -18.50
N ARG A 18 -6.57 -8.38 -19.11
CA ARG A 18 -5.43 -8.99 -18.44
C ARG A 18 -4.68 -7.94 -17.63
N LEU A 19 -4.56 -8.17 -16.30
CA LEU A 19 -3.86 -7.30 -15.37
C LEU A 19 -2.36 -7.60 -15.31
N ALA A 20 -1.99 -8.90 -15.28
CA ALA A 20 -0.61 -9.32 -15.20
C ALA A 20 -0.40 -10.67 -15.90
N GLN A 21 0.85 -10.92 -16.34
CA GLN A 21 1.31 -12.20 -16.87
C GLN A 21 2.70 -12.50 -16.30
N GLY A 22 2.88 -13.72 -15.81
CA GLY A 22 4.15 -14.18 -15.24
C GLY A 22 4.41 -15.65 -15.54
N GLY A 23 5.56 -16.16 -15.09
CA GLY A 23 5.96 -17.55 -15.33
C GLY A 23 4.99 -18.60 -14.80
N MET A 24 4.21 -18.27 -13.78
CA MET A 24 3.26 -19.19 -13.13
C MET A 24 1.84 -19.10 -13.70
N GLY A 25 1.51 -18.05 -14.45
CA GLY A 25 0.16 -17.85 -14.96
C GLY A 25 -0.19 -16.42 -15.29
N GLU A 26 -1.48 -16.17 -15.38
CA GLU A 26 -2.06 -14.87 -15.76
C GLU A 26 -3.06 -14.42 -14.69
N VAL A 27 -3.12 -13.10 -14.46
CA VAL A 27 -4.14 -12.48 -13.61
C VAL A 27 -5.01 -11.60 -14.49
N TRP A 28 -6.32 -11.79 -14.39
CA TRP A 28 -7.32 -11.09 -15.18
C TRP A 28 -8.27 -10.30 -14.28
N LYS A 29 -8.65 -9.10 -14.70
CA LYS A 29 -9.89 -8.48 -14.25
C LYS A 29 -11.02 -9.19 -14.98
N GLY A 30 -12.05 -9.57 -14.25
CA GLY A 30 -13.22 -10.21 -14.80
C GLY A 30 -14.49 -9.77 -14.12
N PHE A 31 -15.59 -10.36 -14.54
CA PHE A 31 -16.92 -10.02 -14.03
C PHE A 31 -17.71 -11.29 -13.71
N ASP A 32 -18.20 -11.41 -12.48
CA ASP A 32 -19.13 -12.44 -12.08
C ASP A 32 -20.54 -12.07 -12.60
N ILE A 33 -20.96 -12.67 -13.72
CA ILE A 33 -22.23 -12.35 -14.39
C ILE A 33 -23.46 -12.79 -13.58
N GLN A 34 -23.30 -13.71 -12.61
CA GLN A 34 -24.39 -14.15 -11.76
C GLN A 34 -24.64 -13.21 -10.60
N LEU A 35 -23.57 -12.69 -9.98
CA LEU A 35 -23.65 -11.79 -8.83
C LEU A 35 -23.50 -10.30 -9.21
N GLY A 36 -23.25 -9.98 -10.48
CA GLY A 36 -23.17 -8.60 -10.95
C GLY A 36 -21.99 -7.81 -10.36
N ARG A 37 -20.84 -8.45 -10.13
CA ARG A 37 -19.71 -7.80 -9.47
C ARG A 37 -18.38 -8.06 -10.18
N PRO A 38 -17.40 -7.10 -10.11
CA PRO A 38 -16.05 -7.34 -10.60
C PRO A 38 -15.32 -8.36 -9.72
N VAL A 39 -14.44 -9.14 -10.35
CA VAL A 39 -13.58 -10.13 -9.70
C VAL A 39 -12.18 -10.09 -10.27
N ALA A 40 -11.18 -10.52 -9.49
CA ALA A 40 -9.86 -10.86 -9.98
C ALA A 40 -9.78 -12.37 -10.21
N ILE A 41 -9.27 -12.78 -11.36
CA ILE A 41 -9.19 -14.19 -11.76
C ILE A 41 -7.73 -14.51 -12.00
N LYS A 42 -7.13 -15.33 -11.13
CA LYS A 42 -5.78 -15.82 -11.29
C LYS A 42 -5.82 -17.22 -11.87
N ALA A 43 -5.30 -17.34 -13.09
CA ALA A 43 -5.22 -18.60 -13.84
C ALA A 43 -3.80 -19.15 -13.73
N LEU A 44 -3.64 -20.28 -13.07
CA LEU A 44 -2.36 -20.93 -12.83
C LEU A 44 -2.24 -22.16 -13.72
N ARG A 45 -1.26 -22.13 -14.63
CA ARG A 45 -0.96 -23.27 -15.51
C ARG A 45 -0.09 -24.27 -14.77
N THR A 46 -0.47 -25.52 -14.85
CA THR A 46 0.36 -26.61 -14.36
C THR A 46 1.04 -27.28 -15.55
N ASP A 47 2.37 -27.24 -15.57
CA ASP A 47 3.13 -28.00 -16.58
C ASP A 47 2.83 -29.49 -16.46
N THR A 48 2.96 -30.21 -17.55
CA THR A 48 2.58 -31.62 -17.70
C THR A 48 3.26 -32.57 -16.70
N THR A 49 4.41 -32.19 -16.14
CA THR A 49 5.12 -32.97 -15.14
C THR A 49 4.61 -32.62 -13.73
N ASN A 50 4.05 -33.60 -13.02
CA ASN A 50 3.47 -33.45 -11.67
C ASN A 50 2.20 -32.57 -11.55
N GLN A 51 1.43 -32.44 -12.64
CA GLN A 51 0.21 -31.62 -12.72
C GLN A 51 -0.75 -31.87 -11.54
N GLU A 52 -1.10 -33.12 -11.27
CA GLU A 52 -2.04 -33.48 -10.21
C GLU A 52 -1.52 -33.11 -8.80
N SER A 53 -0.22 -33.22 -8.58
CA SER A 53 0.40 -32.81 -7.31
C SER A 53 0.30 -31.27 -7.12
N LYS A 54 0.54 -30.49 -8.17
CA LYS A 54 0.43 -29.02 -8.14
C LYS A 54 -1.01 -28.57 -7.92
N LEU A 55 -1.98 -29.15 -8.65
CA LEU A 55 -3.41 -28.86 -8.45
C LEU A 55 -3.90 -29.24 -7.06
N ARG A 56 -3.47 -30.38 -6.52
CA ARG A 56 -3.84 -30.81 -5.18
C ARG A 56 -3.35 -29.85 -4.09
N ARG A 57 -2.12 -29.33 -4.27
CA ARG A 57 -1.57 -28.28 -3.38
C ARG A 57 -2.37 -26.99 -3.49
N LEU A 58 -2.62 -26.52 -4.73
CA LEU A 58 -3.41 -25.31 -4.99
C LEU A 58 -4.82 -25.39 -4.35
N ARG A 59 -5.43 -26.56 -4.43
CA ARG A 59 -6.74 -26.86 -3.83
C ARG A 59 -6.71 -26.77 -2.30
N ALA A 60 -5.63 -27.27 -1.69
CA ALA A 60 -5.45 -27.18 -0.25
C ALA A 60 -5.22 -25.72 0.21
N GLU A 61 -4.43 -24.95 -0.52
CA GLU A 61 -4.19 -23.53 -0.26
C GLU A 61 -5.44 -22.70 -0.43
N ALA A 62 -6.21 -22.93 -1.50
CA ALA A 62 -7.49 -22.27 -1.71
C ALA A 62 -8.45 -22.51 -0.53
N ARG A 63 -8.51 -23.75 0.00
CA ARG A 63 -9.34 -24.07 1.18
C ARG A 63 -8.91 -23.31 2.43
N ASN A 64 -7.60 -23.17 2.66
CA ASN A 64 -7.07 -22.43 3.80
C ASN A 64 -7.37 -20.93 3.69
N SER A 65 -7.22 -20.38 2.48
CA SER A 65 -7.50 -18.95 2.21
C SER A 65 -8.98 -18.61 2.19
N ALA A 66 -9.85 -19.57 1.82
CA ALA A 66 -11.30 -19.35 1.74
C ALA A 66 -11.95 -19.01 3.11
N ASN A 67 -11.31 -19.37 4.21
CA ASN A 67 -11.81 -19.07 5.57
C ASN A 67 -11.31 -17.72 6.11
N LEU A 68 -10.48 -16.99 5.36
CA LEU A 68 -9.97 -15.70 5.77
C LEU A 68 -10.93 -14.58 5.37
N ALA A 69 -11.60 -13.99 6.35
CA ALA A 69 -12.47 -12.84 6.17
C ALA A 69 -11.95 -11.67 7.02
N HIS A 70 -11.34 -10.67 6.37
CA HIS A 70 -10.82 -9.48 7.04
C HIS A 70 -10.76 -8.30 6.04
N PRO A 71 -11.05 -7.05 6.44
CA PRO A 71 -10.97 -5.90 5.53
C PRO A 71 -9.60 -5.74 4.85
N ASN A 72 -8.52 -6.15 5.50
CA ASN A 72 -7.17 -6.04 4.92
C ASN A 72 -6.68 -7.33 4.23
N ILE A 73 -7.58 -8.25 3.89
CA ILE A 73 -7.29 -9.46 3.11
C ILE A 73 -8.24 -9.50 1.91
N ALA A 74 -7.71 -9.67 0.71
CA ALA A 74 -8.53 -9.89 -0.47
C ALA A 74 -9.22 -11.27 -0.36
N ALA A 75 -10.55 -11.26 -0.38
CA ALA A 75 -11.33 -12.48 -0.19
C ALA A 75 -11.17 -13.44 -1.38
N LEU A 76 -10.97 -14.73 -1.09
CA LEU A 76 -11.07 -15.79 -2.08
C LEU A 76 -12.52 -16.23 -2.15
N PHE A 77 -13.15 -16.09 -3.33
CA PHE A 77 -14.57 -16.42 -3.53
C PHE A 77 -14.77 -17.86 -4.00
N GLU A 78 -13.92 -18.34 -4.92
CA GLU A 78 -14.06 -19.66 -5.51
C GLU A 78 -12.71 -20.17 -6.02
N TYR A 79 -12.54 -21.48 -5.98
CA TYR A 79 -11.49 -22.20 -6.69
C TYR A 79 -12.13 -23.14 -7.70
N TYR A 80 -11.66 -23.13 -8.93
CA TYR A 80 -12.16 -23.92 -10.03
C TYR A 80 -11.02 -24.52 -10.86
N GLU A 81 -11.20 -25.72 -11.36
CA GLU A 81 -10.23 -26.40 -12.24
C GLU A 81 -10.85 -26.76 -13.56
N HIS A 82 -10.15 -26.48 -14.65
CA HIS A 82 -10.54 -26.87 -15.99
C HIS A 82 -9.35 -27.01 -16.90
N ASP A 83 -9.28 -28.11 -17.67
CA ASP A 83 -8.22 -28.40 -18.65
C ASP A 83 -6.79 -28.22 -18.11
N GLY A 84 -6.55 -28.67 -16.87
CA GLY A 84 -5.24 -28.57 -16.23
C GLY A 84 -4.84 -27.16 -15.79
N ILE A 85 -5.78 -26.23 -15.77
CA ILE A 85 -5.63 -24.87 -15.24
C ILE A 85 -6.42 -24.76 -13.94
N GLY A 86 -5.77 -24.28 -12.90
CA GLY A 86 -6.44 -23.88 -11.66
C GLY A 86 -6.80 -22.39 -11.73
N PHE A 87 -8.04 -22.06 -11.43
CA PHE A 87 -8.56 -20.69 -11.39
C PHE A 87 -8.89 -20.31 -9.95
N LEU A 88 -8.29 -19.23 -9.46
CA LEU A 88 -8.65 -18.59 -8.20
C LEU A 88 -9.49 -17.36 -8.52
N ILE A 89 -10.72 -17.34 -8.04
CA ILE A 89 -11.64 -16.21 -8.19
C ILE A 89 -11.62 -15.42 -6.89
N MET A 90 -11.17 -14.19 -6.95
CA MET A 90 -10.90 -13.38 -5.78
C MET A 90 -11.58 -12.02 -5.87
N GLU A 91 -11.61 -11.32 -4.77
CA GLU A 91 -12.02 -9.93 -4.70
C GLU A 91 -11.14 -9.08 -5.64
N TYR A 92 -11.78 -8.33 -6.52
CA TYR A 92 -11.10 -7.30 -7.31
C TYR A 92 -10.99 -6.03 -6.49
N VAL A 93 -9.77 -5.60 -6.24
CA VAL A 93 -9.47 -4.36 -5.50
C VAL A 93 -9.06 -3.29 -6.51
N PRO A 94 -9.90 -2.26 -6.74
CA PRO A 94 -9.51 -1.12 -7.59
C PRO A 94 -8.45 -0.28 -6.86
N SER A 95 -7.20 -0.50 -7.20
CA SER A 95 -6.05 0.00 -6.42
C SER A 95 -4.76 -0.08 -7.24
N LYS A 96 -3.71 0.56 -6.73
CA LYS A 96 -2.32 0.31 -7.16
C LYS A 96 -1.65 -0.65 -6.18
N SER A 97 -0.66 -1.39 -6.65
CA SER A 97 0.21 -2.11 -5.73
C SER A 97 1.16 -1.13 -5.02
N LEU A 98 1.59 -1.48 -3.81
CA LEU A 98 2.63 -0.72 -3.11
C LEU A 98 3.94 -0.67 -3.91
N ALA A 99 4.19 -1.68 -4.76
CA ALA A 99 5.33 -1.67 -5.68
C ALA A 99 5.21 -0.57 -6.74
N ASP A 100 4.01 -0.36 -7.29
CA ASP A 100 3.74 0.75 -8.23
C ASP A 100 3.93 2.10 -7.54
N LEU A 101 3.45 2.24 -6.28
CA LEU A 101 3.64 3.46 -5.50
C LEU A 101 5.12 3.74 -5.21
N PHE A 102 5.91 2.73 -4.82
CA PHE A 102 7.36 2.89 -4.64
C PHE A 102 8.07 3.27 -5.93
N HIS A 103 7.66 2.69 -7.05
CA HIS A 103 8.21 3.02 -8.36
C HIS A 103 7.88 4.47 -8.79
N GLU A 104 6.64 4.91 -8.58
CA GLU A 104 6.21 6.28 -8.90
C GLU A 104 6.92 7.33 -8.05
N LEU A 105 7.16 7.06 -6.76
CA LEU A 105 7.89 7.95 -5.86
C LEU A 105 9.37 8.07 -6.22
N ASN A 106 9.97 7.01 -6.78
CA ASN A 106 11.39 6.92 -7.11
C ASN A 106 12.33 7.39 -5.96
N GLY A 107 11.94 7.05 -4.72
CA GLY A 107 12.63 7.47 -3.51
C GLY A 107 11.93 6.98 -2.25
N PRO A 108 12.35 7.43 -1.05
CA PRO A 108 11.71 7.07 0.20
C PRO A 108 10.28 7.66 0.29
N MET A 109 9.37 6.89 0.87
CA MET A 109 8.02 7.32 1.21
C MET A 109 8.02 8.01 2.58
N ASP A 110 7.21 9.06 2.75
CA ASP A 110 7.05 9.70 4.05
C ASP A 110 6.53 8.68 5.09
N PRO A 111 7.14 8.59 6.29
CA PRO A 111 6.69 7.68 7.32
C PRO A 111 5.21 7.85 7.69
N THR A 112 4.64 9.05 7.58
CA THR A 112 3.22 9.29 7.90
C THR A 112 2.28 8.70 6.85
N GLU A 113 2.74 8.48 5.63
CA GLU A 113 2.02 7.80 4.56
C GLU A 113 2.27 6.28 4.57
N LEU A 114 3.50 5.85 4.87
CA LEU A 114 3.89 4.45 4.88
C LEU A 114 3.29 3.69 6.07
N LEU A 115 3.35 4.27 7.27
CA LEU A 115 2.93 3.58 8.50
C LEU A 115 1.46 3.15 8.50
N PRO A 116 0.47 3.94 8.02
CA PRO A 116 -0.92 3.48 7.87
C PRO A 116 -1.07 2.22 7.01
N ILE A 117 -0.24 2.09 5.97
CA ILE A 117 -0.22 0.91 5.09
C ILE A 117 0.31 -0.29 5.87
N LEU A 118 1.48 -0.17 6.50
CA LEU A 118 2.10 -1.25 7.27
C LEU A 118 1.24 -1.73 8.44
N VAL A 119 0.52 -0.83 9.11
CA VAL A 119 -0.44 -1.15 10.18
C VAL A 119 -1.56 -2.05 9.65
N GLN A 120 -2.12 -1.73 8.50
CA GLN A 120 -3.20 -2.51 7.90
C GLN A 120 -2.71 -3.87 7.42
N VAL A 121 -1.51 -3.94 6.81
CA VAL A 121 -0.87 -5.21 6.44
C VAL A 121 -0.65 -6.07 7.67
N ALA A 122 -0.08 -5.51 8.74
CA ALA A 122 0.18 -6.27 9.97
C ALA A 122 -1.11 -6.80 10.61
N ARG A 123 -2.22 -6.06 10.55
CA ARG A 123 -3.54 -6.54 11.02
C ARG A 123 -4.07 -7.71 10.17
N GLY A 124 -3.95 -7.63 8.86
CA GLY A 124 -4.32 -8.71 7.95
C GLY A 124 -3.48 -9.98 8.22
N LEU A 125 -2.17 -9.84 8.35
CA LEU A 125 -1.27 -10.95 8.69
C LEU A 125 -1.61 -11.58 10.04
N PHE A 126 -1.92 -10.78 11.06
CA PHE A 126 -2.33 -11.32 12.37
C PHE A 126 -3.56 -12.21 12.27
N VAL A 127 -4.58 -11.78 11.51
CA VAL A 127 -5.79 -12.59 11.31
C VAL A 127 -5.46 -13.89 10.55
N ALA A 128 -4.66 -13.83 9.50
CA ALA A 128 -4.23 -15.03 8.78
C ALA A 128 -3.47 -16.00 9.70
N HIS A 129 -2.51 -15.50 10.48
CA HIS A 129 -1.73 -16.29 11.42
C HIS A 129 -2.60 -16.95 12.51
N SER A 130 -3.63 -16.24 13.01
CA SER A 130 -4.57 -16.81 13.99
C SER A 130 -5.41 -17.95 13.44
N HIS A 131 -5.55 -18.05 12.12
CA HIS A 131 -6.20 -19.17 11.42
C HIS A 131 -5.19 -20.23 10.92
N GLY A 132 -3.92 -20.13 11.34
CA GLY A 132 -2.87 -21.07 10.93
C GLY A 132 -2.37 -20.85 9.49
N VAL A 133 -2.71 -19.74 8.86
CA VAL A 133 -2.29 -19.41 7.49
C VAL A 133 -1.11 -18.45 7.53
N ILE A 134 0.00 -18.86 6.92
CA ILE A 134 1.21 -18.04 6.75
C ILE A 134 1.25 -17.58 5.29
N HIS A 135 1.54 -16.29 5.06
CA HIS A 135 1.52 -15.72 3.72
C HIS A 135 2.71 -16.18 2.86
N ARG A 136 3.92 -16.17 3.41
CA ARG A 136 5.19 -16.64 2.81
C ARG A 136 5.77 -15.81 1.67
N ASP A 137 5.01 -14.88 1.12
CA ASP A 137 5.44 -14.01 0.00
C ASP A 137 4.96 -12.57 0.22
N VAL A 138 5.17 -12.03 1.43
CA VAL A 138 4.87 -10.62 1.75
C VAL A 138 5.85 -9.73 1.00
N LYS A 139 5.32 -8.94 0.07
CA LYS A 139 6.09 -8.02 -0.76
C LYS A 139 5.20 -6.88 -1.27
N PRO A 140 5.78 -5.74 -1.72
CA PRO A 140 4.99 -4.60 -2.19
C PRO A 140 4.01 -4.94 -3.33
N ALA A 141 4.35 -5.86 -4.22
CA ALA A 141 3.48 -6.29 -5.32
C ALA A 141 2.18 -7.01 -4.86
N ASN A 142 2.18 -7.59 -3.64
CA ASN A 142 1.04 -8.28 -3.05
C ASN A 142 0.28 -7.42 -2.03
N ILE A 143 0.62 -6.13 -1.90
CA ILE A 143 -0.04 -5.15 -1.03
C ILE A 143 -0.75 -4.14 -1.93
N MET A 144 -2.07 -4.20 -1.96
CA MET A 144 -2.91 -3.35 -2.78
C MET A 144 -3.39 -2.15 -1.95
N VAL A 145 -3.15 -0.93 -2.45
CA VAL A 145 -3.50 0.33 -1.79
C VAL A 145 -4.49 1.08 -2.66
N SER A 146 -5.71 1.28 -2.16
CA SER A 146 -6.75 2.03 -2.86
C SER A 146 -6.60 3.54 -2.65
N GLU A 147 -7.25 4.33 -3.48
CA GLU A 147 -7.21 5.80 -3.41
C GLU A 147 -7.73 6.37 -2.08
N ASN A 148 -8.64 5.65 -1.41
CA ASN A 148 -9.15 6.04 -0.09
C ASN A 148 -8.27 5.57 1.09
N GLY A 149 -7.08 4.98 0.81
CA GLY A 149 -6.14 4.51 1.83
C GLY A 149 -6.46 3.14 2.44
N GLU A 150 -7.45 2.42 1.91
CA GLU A 150 -7.68 1.02 2.28
C GLU A 150 -6.60 0.12 1.70
N VAL A 151 -6.11 -0.81 2.52
CA VAL A 151 -5.07 -1.76 2.13
C VAL A 151 -5.58 -3.17 2.19
N LYS A 152 -5.33 -3.94 1.14
CA LYS A 152 -5.61 -5.38 1.09
C LYS A 152 -4.38 -6.17 0.68
N ILE A 153 -4.13 -7.26 1.39
CA ILE A 153 -3.10 -8.23 1.04
C ILE A 153 -3.72 -9.26 0.09
N THR A 154 -3.02 -9.56 -0.99
CA THR A 154 -3.40 -10.56 -2.00
C THR A 154 -2.45 -11.75 -1.99
N ASP A 155 -2.81 -12.81 -2.68
CA ASP A 155 -1.97 -13.99 -2.93
C ASP A 155 -1.54 -14.75 -1.66
N PHE A 156 -2.45 -14.88 -0.67
CA PHE A 156 -2.23 -15.73 0.50
C PHE A 156 -2.05 -17.19 0.11
N GLY A 157 -0.95 -17.79 0.61
CA GLY A 157 -0.73 -19.25 0.57
C GLY A 157 -0.48 -19.86 -0.82
N VAL A 158 -0.58 -19.10 -1.91
CA VAL A 158 -0.39 -19.62 -3.28
C VAL A 158 1.08 -19.99 -3.57
N SER A 159 1.99 -19.56 -2.69
CA SER A 159 3.44 -19.75 -2.85
C SER A 159 3.98 -21.05 -2.22
N TYR A 160 3.11 -21.95 -1.73
CA TYR A 160 3.58 -23.17 -1.03
C TYR A 160 4.39 -24.12 -1.90
N SER A 161 4.13 -24.11 -3.20
CA SER A 161 4.80 -25.03 -4.14
C SER A 161 6.22 -24.62 -4.48
N THR A 162 6.58 -23.37 -4.26
CA THR A 162 7.87 -22.83 -4.70
C THR A 162 8.96 -22.89 -3.65
N ASN A 163 8.61 -22.94 -2.34
CA ASN A 163 9.63 -22.87 -1.29
C ASN A 163 10.44 -24.16 -1.07
N GLN A 164 9.93 -25.33 -1.47
CA GLN A 164 10.74 -26.57 -1.52
C GLN A 164 11.42 -26.79 -2.88
N GLU A 165 10.91 -26.13 -3.95
CA GLU A 165 11.51 -26.15 -5.29
C GLU A 165 12.25 -24.85 -5.63
N GLN A 166 12.21 -23.82 -4.74
CA GLN A 166 12.96 -22.55 -4.96
C GLN A 166 14.47 -22.75 -4.91
N ILE A 167 14.94 -23.76 -4.21
CA ILE A 167 16.30 -24.24 -4.35
C ILE A 167 16.19 -25.57 -5.08
N THR A 168 16.16 -25.54 -6.41
CA THR A 168 16.26 -26.75 -7.23
C THR A 168 17.59 -27.44 -6.92
N GLN A 169 17.69 -28.76 -7.17
CA GLN A 169 18.95 -29.52 -7.07
C GLN A 169 20.11 -28.85 -7.82
N ASP A 170 19.81 -27.91 -8.73
CA ASP A 170 20.76 -27.09 -9.49
C ASP A 170 21.03 -25.70 -8.89
N GLY A 171 20.58 -25.40 -7.66
CA GLY A 171 20.84 -24.14 -6.98
C GLY A 171 20.10 -22.91 -7.52
N MET A 172 19.09 -23.10 -8.41
CA MET A 172 18.30 -21.99 -8.92
C MET A 172 17.14 -21.64 -7.96
N VAL A 173 17.15 -20.42 -7.43
CA VAL A 173 16.03 -19.83 -6.70
C VAL A 173 15.02 -19.31 -7.74
N VAL A 174 13.89 -20.01 -7.86
CA VAL A 174 12.78 -19.57 -8.73
C VAL A 174 11.84 -18.68 -7.93
N GLY A 175 11.89 -17.38 -8.15
CA GLY A 175 10.99 -16.41 -7.50
C GLY A 175 11.71 -15.19 -6.91
N THR A 176 10.96 -14.34 -6.23
CA THR A 176 11.45 -13.07 -5.69
C THR A 176 12.21 -13.30 -4.38
N ALA A 177 13.53 -13.55 -4.43
CA ALA A 177 14.36 -13.66 -3.24
C ALA A 177 14.49 -12.35 -2.42
N GLN A 178 13.96 -11.26 -2.95
CA GLN A 178 14.18 -9.89 -2.45
C GLN A 178 13.56 -9.60 -1.07
N TYR A 179 12.56 -10.37 -0.66
CA TYR A 179 11.85 -10.21 0.61
C TYR A 179 11.86 -11.48 1.44
N ILE A 180 12.65 -12.47 1.05
CA ILE A 180 12.69 -13.80 1.69
C ILE A 180 13.28 -13.69 3.11
N SER A 181 12.69 -14.41 4.06
CA SER A 181 13.27 -14.50 5.39
C SER A 181 14.49 -15.44 5.42
N PRO A 182 15.45 -15.24 6.36
CA PRO A 182 16.63 -16.08 6.48
C PRO A 182 16.31 -17.56 6.57
N GLU A 183 15.31 -17.94 7.36
CA GLU A 183 14.87 -19.33 7.52
C GLU A 183 14.29 -19.92 6.24
N GLN A 184 13.54 -19.15 5.46
CA GLN A 184 13.04 -19.59 4.16
C GLN A 184 14.18 -19.75 3.15
N ALA A 185 15.15 -18.82 3.14
CA ALA A 185 16.35 -18.91 2.30
C ALA A 185 17.22 -20.14 2.63
N GLN A 186 17.16 -20.61 3.87
CA GLN A 186 17.80 -21.86 4.32
C GLN A 186 16.96 -23.13 4.05
N GLY A 187 15.79 -23.01 3.39
CA GLY A 187 14.90 -24.15 3.14
C GLY A 187 14.12 -24.64 4.37
N LYS A 188 14.12 -23.87 5.46
CA LYS A 188 13.33 -24.17 6.67
C LYS A 188 11.86 -23.79 6.46
N HIS A 189 10.99 -24.34 7.32
CA HIS A 189 9.57 -23.98 7.28
C HIS A 189 9.34 -22.50 7.62
N ALA A 190 8.52 -21.85 6.82
CA ALA A 190 8.06 -20.51 7.12
C ALA A 190 7.16 -20.50 8.37
N THR A 191 7.27 -19.44 9.15
CA THR A 191 6.49 -19.19 10.37
C THR A 191 5.85 -17.80 10.31
N PRO A 192 4.95 -17.43 11.23
CA PRO A 192 4.47 -16.07 11.34
C PRO A 192 5.59 -15.00 11.39
N GLN A 193 6.72 -15.35 12.02
CA GLN A 193 7.90 -14.49 12.09
C GLN A 193 8.59 -14.30 10.74
N SER A 194 8.41 -15.24 9.79
CA SER A 194 8.88 -15.07 8.41
C SER A 194 8.16 -13.94 7.70
N ASP A 195 6.82 -13.85 7.87
CA ASP A 195 6.02 -12.75 7.30
C ASP A 195 6.35 -11.41 7.97
N ILE A 196 6.66 -11.41 9.27
CA ILE A 196 7.12 -10.20 10.00
C ILE A 196 8.45 -9.72 9.44
N TYR A 197 9.40 -10.62 9.17
CA TYR A 197 10.67 -10.25 8.53
C TYR A 197 10.44 -9.64 7.14
N SER A 198 9.64 -10.27 6.30
CA SER A 198 9.32 -9.79 4.96
C SER A 198 8.63 -8.42 5.02
N LEU A 199 7.70 -8.19 5.97
CA LEU A 199 7.12 -6.88 6.23
C LEU A 199 8.16 -5.86 6.71
N GLY A 200 9.16 -6.29 7.48
CA GLY A 200 10.31 -5.48 7.84
C GLY A 200 11.13 -5.03 6.62
N VAL A 201 11.33 -5.93 5.63
CA VAL A 201 12.00 -5.58 4.36
C VAL A 201 11.17 -4.57 3.57
N VAL A 202 9.85 -4.72 3.51
CA VAL A 202 8.93 -3.74 2.88
C VAL A 202 9.03 -2.38 3.59
N ALA A 203 9.04 -2.36 4.93
CA ALA A 203 9.19 -1.14 5.70
C ALA A 203 10.54 -0.46 5.44
N TYR A 204 11.62 -1.24 5.40
CA TYR A 204 12.96 -0.73 5.09
C TYR A 204 13.00 -0.10 3.70
N GLU A 205 12.48 -0.81 2.67
CA GLU A 205 12.44 -0.31 1.29
C GLU A 205 11.63 0.99 1.20
N GLY A 206 10.46 1.07 1.81
CA GLY A 206 9.65 2.28 1.83
C GLY A 206 10.36 3.47 2.50
N LEU A 207 11.11 3.23 3.58
CA LEU A 207 11.85 4.28 4.30
C LEU A 207 13.16 4.71 3.63
N CYS A 208 13.80 3.82 2.86
CA CYS A 208 15.09 4.09 2.21
C CYS A 208 14.96 4.40 0.71
N GLY A 209 13.84 4.02 0.07
CA GLY A 209 13.70 4.00 -1.39
C GLY A 209 14.43 2.85 -2.08
N HIS A 210 15.06 1.96 -1.31
CA HIS A 210 15.74 0.77 -1.82
C HIS A 210 15.74 -0.35 -0.79
N ARG A 211 15.91 -1.58 -1.25
CA ARG A 211 15.95 -2.78 -0.40
C ARG A 211 17.26 -2.90 0.37
N PRO A 212 17.25 -3.61 1.53
CA PRO A 212 18.46 -3.81 2.33
C PRO A 212 19.50 -4.65 1.62
N PHE A 213 19.10 -5.58 0.77
CA PHE A 213 19.99 -6.46 0.03
C PHE A 213 19.64 -6.48 -1.45
N THR A 214 20.68 -6.43 -2.27
CA THR A 214 20.66 -6.58 -3.73
C THR A 214 21.77 -7.53 -4.14
N GLY A 215 21.67 -8.13 -5.31
CA GLY A 215 22.67 -9.06 -5.82
C GLY A 215 22.51 -9.31 -7.31
N ALA A 216 23.51 -9.90 -7.94
CA ALA A 216 23.50 -10.23 -9.35
C ALA A 216 22.51 -11.38 -9.66
N THR A 217 22.33 -12.29 -8.71
CA THR A 217 21.43 -13.42 -8.84
C THR A 217 20.47 -13.51 -7.65
N PRO A 218 19.31 -14.18 -7.79
CA PRO A 218 18.43 -14.47 -6.66
C PRO A 218 19.12 -15.24 -5.51
N VAL A 219 20.09 -16.07 -5.84
CA VAL A 219 20.89 -16.83 -4.84
C VAL A 219 21.76 -15.89 -4.02
N ASP A 220 22.41 -14.90 -4.65
CA ASP A 220 23.23 -13.90 -3.93
C ASP A 220 22.36 -13.10 -2.95
N ILE A 221 21.14 -12.73 -3.38
CA ILE A 221 20.19 -12.00 -2.52
C ILE A 221 19.75 -12.87 -1.34
N ALA A 222 19.40 -14.14 -1.58
CA ALA A 222 19.01 -15.06 -0.54
C ALA A 222 20.16 -15.29 0.46
N ALA A 223 21.39 -15.47 -0.03
CA ALA A 223 22.58 -15.59 0.82
C ALA A 223 22.84 -14.31 1.65
N ALA A 224 22.59 -13.13 1.11
CA ALA A 224 22.72 -11.88 1.84
C ALA A 224 21.66 -11.76 2.96
N HIS A 225 20.41 -12.20 2.74
CA HIS A 225 19.39 -12.27 3.79
C HIS A 225 19.81 -13.18 4.96
N VAL A 226 20.55 -14.25 4.68
CA VAL A 226 21.05 -15.17 5.73
C VAL A 226 22.27 -14.61 6.45
N ASN A 227 23.28 -14.13 5.69
CA ASN A 227 24.64 -13.96 6.22
C ASN A 227 25.01 -12.49 6.47
N ASN A 228 24.49 -11.54 5.70
CA ASN A 228 24.95 -10.16 5.77
C ASN A 228 24.20 -9.37 6.86
N PRO A 229 24.88 -8.48 7.61
CA PRO A 229 24.20 -7.56 8.50
C PRO A 229 23.27 -6.65 7.68
N VAL A 230 22.12 -6.31 8.26
CA VAL A 230 21.19 -5.35 7.65
C VAL A 230 21.83 -3.96 7.74
N PRO A 231 21.96 -3.21 6.62
CA PRO A 231 22.48 -1.84 6.68
C PRO A 231 21.58 -0.96 7.57
N PRO A 232 22.13 -0.01 8.33
CA PRO A 232 21.31 0.88 9.15
C PRO A 232 20.42 1.76 8.27
N LEU A 233 19.24 2.09 8.78
CA LEU A 233 18.35 3.08 8.17
C LEU A 233 19.00 4.47 8.20
N PRO A 234 18.69 5.36 7.24
CA PRO A 234 19.21 6.74 7.22
C PRO A 234 18.91 7.49 8.52
N ALA A 235 19.83 8.37 8.94
CA ALA A 235 19.66 9.18 10.14
C ALA A 235 18.44 10.14 10.10
N SER A 236 17.88 10.38 8.92
CA SER A 236 16.62 11.13 8.73
C SER A 236 15.39 10.38 9.19
N VAL A 237 15.46 9.05 9.31
CA VAL A 237 14.37 8.24 9.82
C VAL A 237 14.33 8.35 11.33
N ASP A 238 13.11 8.52 11.88
CA ASP A 238 12.91 8.56 13.32
C ASP A 238 13.59 7.39 14.03
N PHE A 239 14.28 7.66 15.14
CA PHE A 239 15.08 6.68 15.86
C PHE A 239 14.29 5.48 16.35
N GLN A 240 13.07 5.69 16.90
CA GLN A 240 12.24 4.58 17.39
C GLN A 240 11.69 3.75 16.23
N LEU A 241 11.32 4.39 15.12
CA LEU A 241 10.90 3.69 13.90
C LEU A 241 12.05 2.86 13.35
N SER A 242 13.25 3.44 13.26
CA SER A 242 14.46 2.75 12.80
C SER A 242 14.75 1.52 13.65
N GLN A 243 14.82 1.66 14.98
CA GLN A 243 15.08 0.56 15.89
C GLN A 243 14.04 -0.56 15.74
N PHE A 244 12.76 -0.20 15.61
CA PHE A 244 11.70 -1.18 15.50
C PHE A 244 11.76 -1.96 14.17
N VAL A 245 11.97 -1.27 13.05
CA VAL A 245 12.15 -1.94 11.74
C VAL A 245 13.38 -2.86 11.78
N MET A 246 14.49 -2.42 12.38
CA MET A 246 15.68 -3.26 12.52
C MET A 246 15.42 -4.49 13.39
N SER A 247 14.58 -4.42 14.42
CA SER A 247 14.18 -5.61 15.20
C SER A 247 13.35 -6.61 14.38
N MET A 248 12.50 -6.14 13.48
CA MET A 248 11.76 -7.02 12.55
C MET A 248 12.70 -7.77 11.60
N LEU A 249 13.87 -7.17 11.29
CA LEU A 249 14.89 -7.70 10.39
C LEU A 249 15.96 -8.56 11.12
N SER A 250 15.75 -8.89 12.39
CA SER A 250 16.62 -9.82 13.12
C SER A 250 16.72 -11.17 12.41
N LYS A 251 17.94 -11.73 12.34
CA LYS A 251 18.18 -12.99 11.65
C LYS A 251 17.50 -14.15 12.37
N ASP A 252 17.60 -14.19 13.70
CA ASP A 252 16.88 -15.15 14.52
C ASP A 252 15.37 -14.75 14.59
N PRO A 253 14.45 -15.65 14.22
CA PRO A 253 13.02 -15.39 14.36
C PRO A 253 12.58 -15.08 15.80
N LEU A 254 13.29 -15.58 16.82
CA LEU A 254 12.95 -15.34 18.23
C LEU A 254 13.26 -13.93 18.70
N ASP A 255 14.17 -13.21 18.03
CA ASP A 255 14.50 -11.81 18.31
C ASP A 255 13.56 -10.82 17.63
N ARG A 256 12.62 -11.30 16.81
CA ARG A 256 11.61 -10.49 16.12
C ARG A 256 10.39 -10.25 17.03
N PRO A 257 9.53 -9.27 16.70
CA PRO A 257 8.24 -9.10 17.38
C PRO A 257 7.44 -10.42 17.43
N ASN A 258 6.81 -10.71 18.59
CA ASN A 258 6.15 -11.99 18.85
C ASN A 258 5.01 -12.31 17.87
N ASP A 259 4.28 -11.30 17.43
CA ASP A 259 3.16 -11.42 16.48
C ASP A 259 2.92 -10.14 15.68
N ALA A 260 2.16 -10.27 14.60
CA ALA A 260 1.85 -9.17 13.70
C ALA A 260 0.92 -8.12 14.36
N LEU A 261 0.14 -8.45 15.39
CA LEU A 261 -0.66 -7.47 16.12
C LEU A 261 0.23 -6.54 16.95
N THR A 262 1.28 -7.07 17.54
CA THR A 262 2.32 -6.28 18.22
C THR A 262 2.98 -5.31 17.24
N VAL A 263 3.29 -5.76 16.02
CA VAL A 263 3.80 -4.88 14.95
C VAL A 263 2.81 -3.75 14.64
N ALA A 264 1.53 -4.08 14.43
CA ALA A 264 0.49 -3.07 14.16
C ALA A 264 0.36 -2.04 15.29
N ARG A 265 0.40 -2.48 16.55
CA ARG A 265 0.30 -1.59 17.73
C ARG A 265 1.48 -0.65 17.85
N ILE A 266 2.70 -1.13 17.60
CA ILE A 266 3.91 -0.32 17.69
C ILE A 266 3.94 0.70 16.55
N PHE A 267 3.67 0.30 15.31
CA PHE A 267 3.57 1.24 14.18
C PHE A 267 2.49 2.30 14.41
N THR A 268 1.31 1.93 14.93
CA THR A 268 0.25 2.90 15.27
C THR A 268 0.72 3.92 16.32
N ARG A 269 1.47 3.48 17.34
CA ARG A 269 2.02 4.38 18.37
C ARG A 269 3.03 5.35 17.77
N ILE A 270 3.95 4.85 16.95
CA ILE A 270 4.96 5.68 16.28
C ILE A 270 4.29 6.70 15.36
N GLN A 271 3.33 6.26 14.55
CA GLN A 271 2.57 7.13 13.65
C GLN A 271 1.92 8.30 14.40
N ARG A 272 1.19 8.03 15.48
CA ARG A 272 0.55 9.08 16.28
C ARG A 272 1.56 10.09 16.78
N ARG A 273 2.68 9.64 17.34
CA ARG A 273 3.75 10.52 17.82
C ARG A 273 4.33 11.40 16.71
N LEU A 274 4.58 10.84 15.52
CA LEU A 274 5.12 11.62 14.38
C LEU A 274 4.11 12.69 13.92
N LEU A 275 2.83 12.38 13.87
CA LEU A 275 1.78 13.35 13.54
C LEU A 275 1.68 14.46 14.58
N ASP A 276 1.73 14.13 15.87
CA ASP A 276 1.72 15.12 16.96
C ASP A 276 2.93 16.07 16.88
N GLN A 277 4.11 15.56 16.53
CA GLN A 277 5.32 16.35 16.34
C GLN A 277 5.20 17.29 15.12
N GLN A 278 4.63 16.84 14.01
CA GLN A 278 4.41 17.68 12.83
C GLN A 278 3.43 18.81 13.11
N THR A 279 2.33 18.53 13.82
CA THR A 279 1.33 19.55 14.21
C THR A 279 1.97 20.59 15.14
N SER A 280 2.71 20.17 16.15
CA SER A 280 3.39 21.07 17.08
C SER A 280 4.44 21.95 16.39
N ALA A 281 5.18 21.42 15.43
CA ALA A 281 6.15 22.18 14.64
C ALA A 281 5.48 23.21 13.72
N ALA A 282 4.33 22.86 13.11
CA ALA A 282 3.55 23.77 12.29
C ALA A 282 3.00 24.94 13.12
N ASP A 283 2.46 24.69 14.30
CA ASP A 283 1.95 25.72 15.24
C ASP A 283 3.06 26.65 15.70
N ALA A 284 4.25 26.11 16.04
CA ALA A 284 5.39 26.92 16.44
C ALA A 284 5.86 27.85 15.29
N THR A 285 5.81 27.38 14.04
CA THR A 285 6.19 28.17 12.86
C THR A 285 5.18 29.29 12.60
N MET A 286 3.90 29.05 12.79
CA MET A 286 2.83 30.06 12.67
C MET A 286 2.99 31.19 13.72
N ILE A 287 3.32 30.83 14.96
CA ILE A 287 3.51 31.81 16.05
C ILE A 287 4.72 32.71 15.76
N THR A 288 5.84 32.15 15.27
CA THR A 288 7.04 32.93 14.93
C THR A 288 6.85 33.80 13.72
N SER A 289 6.05 33.38 12.74
CA SER A 289 5.70 34.20 11.56
C SER A 289 4.80 35.38 11.91
N SER A 290 3.87 35.18 12.82
CA SER A 290 2.96 36.24 13.34
C SER A 290 3.69 37.30 14.15
N ALA A 291 4.78 36.97 14.82
CA ALA A 291 5.57 37.91 15.64
C ALA A 291 6.50 38.81 14.81
N ARG A 292 6.62 38.61 13.50
CA ARG A 292 7.50 39.39 12.59
C ARG A 292 6.77 40.50 11.81
N MET A 293 5.59 40.92 12.20
CA MET A 293 5.03 42.17 11.63
C MET A 293 5.80 43.36 12.15
N PRO A 294 6.42 44.19 11.28
CA PRO A 294 7.09 45.40 11.72
C PRO A 294 6.05 46.36 12.36
N ARG A 295 6.26 46.69 13.61
CA ARG A 295 5.54 47.74 14.30
C ARG A 295 5.63 49.01 13.41
N ARG A 296 4.53 49.39 12.80
CA ARG A 296 4.41 50.67 12.09
C ARG A 296 4.63 51.75 13.12
N VAL A 297 5.80 52.41 13.08
CA VAL A 297 6.09 53.59 13.87
C VAL A 297 5.14 54.67 13.33
N VAL A 298 4.13 54.99 14.11
CA VAL A 298 3.29 56.16 13.88
C VAL A 298 4.11 57.36 14.37
N SER A 299 4.70 58.08 13.44
CA SER A 299 5.32 59.38 13.69
C SER A 299 4.22 60.36 14.12
N ALA A 300 4.35 60.93 15.31
CA ALA A 300 3.51 62.01 15.78
C ALA A 300 3.64 63.26 14.91
N PRO A 301 2.56 64.05 14.68
CA PRO A 301 2.64 65.25 13.91
C PRO A 301 3.30 66.36 14.73
N HIS A 302 4.35 66.98 14.17
CA HIS A 302 4.90 68.28 14.64
C HIS A 302 3.87 69.36 14.50
N HIS A 303 3.53 70.04 15.60
CA HIS A 303 2.88 71.33 15.62
C HIS A 303 3.89 72.40 15.24
N ASP A 304 3.57 73.21 14.22
CA ASP A 304 4.17 74.51 13.99
C ASP A 304 3.05 75.58 13.86
N PRO A 305 3.09 76.64 14.61
CA PRO A 305 2.05 77.66 14.59
C PRO A 305 2.50 78.84 13.77
N ALA A 306 1.76 79.27 12.78
CA ALA A 306 1.53 80.67 12.41
C ALA A 306 1.12 80.86 10.97
N GLY A 307 0.03 81.59 10.77
CA GLY A 307 -0.07 82.59 9.71
C GLY A 307 -1.13 82.42 8.66
N MET A 308 -2.23 83.12 8.90
CA MET A 308 -2.99 83.91 7.91
C MET A 308 -3.83 83.28 6.80
N LEU A 309 -5.13 83.47 6.94
CA LEU A 309 -6.18 83.52 5.93
C LEU A 309 -5.93 84.69 4.86
N PRO A 310 -6.63 84.85 3.71
CA PRO A 310 -8.02 84.51 3.48
C PRO A 310 -8.45 84.14 2.04
N ARG A 311 -9.69 83.60 1.90
CA ARG A 311 -10.75 83.79 0.87
C ARG A 311 -10.39 83.49 -0.60
N THR A 312 -11.23 82.80 -1.37
CA THR A 312 -12.63 82.93 -1.80
C THR A 312 -12.99 81.70 -2.67
N ALA A 313 -14.20 81.21 -2.52
CA ALA A 313 -15.30 81.08 -3.46
C ALA A 313 -14.95 80.41 -4.82
N ASP A 314 -15.64 79.45 -5.34
CA ASP A 314 -17.06 79.23 -5.58
C ASP A 314 -17.27 77.82 -6.16
N GLU A 315 -18.39 77.23 -5.80
CA GLU A 315 -19.41 76.65 -6.72
C GLU A 315 -18.90 75.64 -7.79
N ASP A 316 -19.47 74.57 -8.14
CA ASP A 316 -20.84 74.09 -8.04
C ASP A 316 -20.92 72.69 -8.68
N HIS A 317 -22.02 72.00 -8.42
CA HIS A 317 -22.70 70.94 -9.18
C HIS A 317 -22.11 69.48 -9.04
N ALA A 318 -22.76 68.75 -8.35
CA ALA A 318 -24.14 68.14 -8.39
C ALA A 318 -24.25 66.86 -9.22
N GLN A 319 -24.77 65.89 -8.50
CA GLN A 319 -25.78 64.92 -9.00
C GLN A 319 -25.28 63.87 -9.99
N SER A 320 -25.66 62.67 -9.94
CA SER A 320 -26.78 61.99 -9.32
C SER A 320 -26.65 60.45 -9.59
N LEU A 321 -27.05 59.68 -8.65
CA LEU A 321 -28.19 58.77 -8.73
C LEU A 321 -27.93 57.40 -9.37
N PHE A 322 -28.06 56.45 -8.52
CA PHE A 322 -29.17 55.50 -8.39
C PHE A 322 -29.13 54.25 -9.26
N HIS A 323 -29.31 53.25 -8.58
CA HIS A 323 -30.25 52.10 -8.54
C HIS A 323 -29.64 50.81 -9.05
N SER A 324 -29.57 49.87 -8.23
CA SER A 324 -30.56 48.96 -7.58
C SER A 324 -30.94 47.80 -8.52
N THR A 325 -30.83 46.71 -7.96
CA THR A 325 -31.84 45.68 -7.63
C THR A 325 -31.81 44.39 -8.42
N LEU A 326 -31.77 43.38 -7.60
CA LEU A 326 -32.67 42.20 -7.56
C LEU A 326 -32.47 41.03 -8.51
N ARG A 327 -32.32 39.91 -7.82
CA ARG A 327 -32.81 38.57 -8.16
C ARG A 327 -34.31 38.55 -8.54
N PRO A 328 -34.96 37.46 -8.95
CA PRO A 328 -34.66 36.02 -8.82
C PRO A 328 -35.23 35.15 -9.98
N GLY A 329 -34.89 33.83 -9.91
CA GLY A 329 -35.86 32.72 -9.92
C GLY A 329 -36.44 32.22 -11.25
N THR A 330 -36.45 30.95 -11.38
CA THR A 330 -37.52 29.98 -11.73
C THR A 330 -36.94 28.90 -12.63
N ARG A 331 -36.85 27.70 -12.22
CA ARG A 331 -37.74 26.52 -12.09
C ARG A 331 -38.52 26.14 -13.36
N LEU A 332 -38.53 24.80 -13.60
CA LEU A 332 -39.44 23.94 -14.40
C LEU A 332 -38.96 23.66 -15.84
N GLN A 333 -39.07 22.49 -16.40
CA GLN A 333 -39.76 21.19 -16.19
C GLN A 333 -39.21 20.22 -17.22
N ALA A 334 -39.00 19.03 -16.87
CA ALA A 334 -39.51 17.74 -17.34
C ALA A 334 -40.22 17.68 -18.73
N LYS A 335 -39.77 16.65 -19.49
CA LYS A 335 -40.55 15.72 -20.35
C LYS A 335 -39.57 14.66 -20.83
N GLU A 336 -39.63 13.47 -20.45
CA GLU A 336 -40.41 12.29 -20.90
C GLU A 336 -40.58 12.11 -22.41
N GLN A 337 -40.32 10.87 -22.80
CA GLN A 337 -40.74 10.08 -23.98
C GLN A 337 -39.74 10.08 -25.16
N GLN A 338 -39.10 9.01 -25.44
CA GLN A 338 -39.53 7.71 -26.02
C GLN A 338 -38.45 6.66 -25.82
#